data_63dd56125e998cd2096e3bf73505d526
#
_entry.id   63dd56125e998cd2096e3bf73505d526
#
_cell.length_a   1.000
_cell.length_b   1.000
_cell.length_c   1.000
_cell.angle_alpha   90.00
_cell.angle_beta   90.00
_cell.angle_gamma   90.00
#
_symmetry.space_group_name_H-M   'P 1'
#
loop_
_entity.id
_entity.type
_entity.pdbx_description
1 polymer ?
#
loop_
_entity_poly.entity_id
_entity_poly.type
_entity_poly.pdbx_seq_one_letter_code
_entity_poly.pdbx_strand_id
1 'polypeptide(L)'
;MNVSSDFIEDYSGEAEIFKKYRASTGWDVIEEDIDNVPQGLYEFLSSMPSSSKNLPHGTKYHYCSPHSDLLGWIIERICDDKYYNILSELLFLPAGLKDDANVTLDKWGASRSAGGISISPYDLLTLSELVRCYGSNGKNQIIPESWIDDFINFKDNKCYLNQDKLERFPNGNYRSKWYQTGFQDNEFCAIGIHGQNIWINPKKELTIIRMSSASDPINIKTEELMFSVFKEISNSL
;
A
#
# COMPACT_ATOMS: atom_id res chain seq x y z
N MET A 1 -5.03 6.09 -6.39
CA MET A 1 -5.74 7.37 -6.54
C MET A 1 -4.84 8.49 -6.03
N ASN A 2 -4.65 9.52 -6.80
CA ASN A 2 -4.02 10.77 -6.36
C ASN A 2 -5.12 11.80 -6.10
N VAL A 3 -5.88 11.55 -5.02
CA VAL A 3 -6.93 12.46 -4.55
C VAL A 3 -6.27 13.55 -3.71
N SER A 4 -6.56 14.80 -4.01
CA SER A 4 -6.04 15.94 -3.25
C SER A 4 -6.75 16.01 -1.90
N SER A 5 -5.97 16.06 -0.81
CA SER A 5 -6.45 16.28 0.55
C SER A 5 -5.37 16.99 1.36
N ASP A 6 -5.74 17.58 2.49
CA ASP A 6 -4.79 18.19 3.43
C ASP A 6 -4.35 17.20 4.53
N PHE A 7 -4.58 15.91 4.34
CA PHE A 7 -4.06 14.87 5.23
C PHE A 7 -2.53 14.84 5.17
N ILE A 8 -1.89 14.72 6.32
CA ILE A 8 -0.44 14.62 6.45
C ILE A 8 -0.08 13.21 6.92
N GLU A 9 0.62 12.45 6.07
CA GLU A 9 1.20 11.16 6.44
C GLU A 9 2.50 11.41 7.22
N ASP A 10 2.43 11.35 8.54
CA ASP A 10 3.52 11.74 9.44
C ASP A 10 3.86 10.66 10.45
N TYR A 11 4.94 9.93 10.19
CA TYR A 11 5.45 8.89 11.08
C TYR A 11 6.35 9.42 12.20
N SER A 12 6.61 10.75 12.27
CA SER A 12 7.31 11.36 13.41
C SER A 12 6.40 11.46 14.64
N GLY A 13 5.08 11.40 14.41
CA GLY A 13 4.09 11.48 15.46
C GLY A 13 3.77 12.92 15.91
N GLU A 14 4.13 13.94 15.12
CA GLU A 14 3.84 15.34 15.43
C GLU A 14 2.47 15.79 14.89
N ALA A 15 2.06 15.29 13.71
CA ALA A 15 0.81 15.71 13.08
C ALA A 15 -0.42 15.11 13.78
N GLU A 16 -1.22 15.97 14.42
CA GLU A 16 -2.43 15.57 15.14
C GLU A 16 -3.43 14.79 14.27
N ILE A 17 -3.58 15.17 13.00
CA ILE A 17 -4.47 14.45 12.06
C ILE A 17 -4.01 13.01 11.84
N PHE A 18 -2.70 12.74 11.84
CA PHE A 18 -2.17 11.39 11.70
C PHE A 18 -2.36 10.56 12.97
N LYS A 19 -2.16 11.17 14.13
CA LYS A 19 -2.47 10.54 15.43
C LYS A 19 -3.96 10.16 15.52
N LYS A 20 -4.87 11.07 15.19
CA LYS A 20 -6.32 10.82 15.13
C LYS A 20 -6.67 9.67 14.19
N TYR A 21 -6.05 9.63 13.01
CA TYR A 21 -6.21 8.53 12.07
C TYR A 21 -5.79 7.19 12.68
N ARG A 22 -4.58 7.10 13.22
CA ARG A 22 -4.07 5.87 13.80
C ARG A 22 -4.92 5.36 14.96
N ALA A 23 -5.32 6.26 15.84
CA ALA A 23 -6.22 5.95 16.95
C ALA A 23 -7.59 5.47 16.47
N SER A 24 -8.18 6.11 15.45
CA SER A 24 -9.47 5.73 14.89
C SER A 24 -9.46 4.38 14.15
N THR A 25 -8.30 3.93 13.68
CA THR A 25 -8.14 2.63 13.00
C THR A 25 -7.91 1.46 13.96
N GLY A 26 -7.81 1.70 15.26
CA GLY A 26 -7.44 0.68 16.25
C GLY A 26 -5.95 0.28 16.20
N TRP A 27 -5.12 1.05 15.51
CA TRP A 27 -3.68 0.81 15.42
C TRP A 27 -2.93 1.28 16.66
N ASP A 28 -3.26 2.48 17.14
CA ASP A 28 -2.70 3.05 18.36
C ASP A 28 -3.77 3.17 19.46
N VAL A 29 -3.30 3.21 20.68
CA VAL A 29 -4.14 3.59 21.83
C VAL A 29 -4.43 5.10 21.72
N ILE A 30 -5.66 5.49 22.07
CA ILE A 30 -6.03 6.91 22.16
C ILE A 30 -5.26 7.54 23.31
N GLU A 31 -4.43 8.53 23.01
CA GLU A 31 -3.71 9.32 24.00
C GLU A 31 -4.67 10.34 24.64
N GLU A 32 -4.52 10.59 25.95
CA GLU A 32 -5.43 11.45 26.72
C GLU A 32 -5.36 12.94 26.29
N ASP A 33 -4.28 13.35 25.62
CA ASP A 33 -4.05 14.71 25.16
C ASP A 33 -4.56 15.01 23.74
N ILE A 34 -5.21 14.04 23.10
CA ILE A 34 -5.78 14.23 21.77
C ILE A 34 -7.29 14.43 21.86
N ASP A 35 -7.71 15.67 21.63
CA ASP A 35 -9.12 16.04 21.61
C ASP A 35 -9.83 15.57 20.32
N ASN A 36 -11.13 15.25 20.48
CA ASN A 36 -12.02 14.97 19.35
C ASN A 36 -11.51 13.88 18.40
N VAL A 37 -11.00 12.76 18.95
CA VAL A 37 -10.66 11.57 18.16
C VAL A 37 -11.93 10.95 17.60
N PRO A 38 -12.02 10.73 16.27
CA PRO A 38 -13.15 10.02 15.68
C PRO A 38 -13.36 8.63 16.29
N GLN A 39 -14.60 8.24 16.45
CA GLN A 39 -14.94 7.01 17.17
C GLN A 39 -14.58 5.73 16.43
N GLY A 40 -14.17 5.84 15.15
CA GLY A 40 -13.72 4.72 14.34
C GLY A 40 -13.30 5.18 12.96
N LEU A 41 -12.86 4.23 12.15
CA LEU A 41 -12.30 4.48 10.82
C LEU A 41 -13.29 5.21 9.88
N TYR A 42 -14.55 4.79 9.84
CA TYR A 42 -15.51 5.40 8.91
C TYR A 42 -15.89 6.84 9.30
N GLU A 43 -15.92 7.15 10.58
CA GLU A 43 -16.11 8.51 11.05
C GLU A 43 -14.90 9.37 10.66
N PHE A 44 -13.68 8.86 10.85
CA PHE A 44 -12.48 9.56 10.39
C PHE A 44 -12.53 9.83 8.89
N LEU A 45 -12.81 8.81 8.07
CA LEU A 45 -12.87 8.94 6.60
C LEU A 45 -13.92 9.95 6.16
N SER A 46 -15.06 10.02 6.85
CA SER A 46 -16.14 10.97 6.57
C SER A 46 -15.79 12.41 6.95
N SER A 47 -14.88 12.59 7.91
CA SER A 47 -14.41 13.89 8.40
C SER A 47 -13.10 14.35 7.77
N MET A 48 -12.53 13.55 6.83
CA MET A 48 -11.26 13.89 6.19
C MET A 48 -11.29 15.26 5.52
N PRO A 49 -10.27 16.10 5.74
CA PRO A 49 -10.22 17.42 5.12
C PRO A 49 -10.03 17.29 3.61
N SER A 50 -10.81 18.08 2.87
CA SER A 50 -10.54 18.32 1.46
C SER A 50 -9.30 19.20 1.29
N SER A 51 -8.74 19.24 0.08
CA SER A 51 -7.59 20.09 -0.20
C SER A 51 -7.96 21.56 -0.13
N SER A 52 -7.35 22.31 0.79
CA SER A 52 -7.48 23.76 0.91
C SER A 52 -6.94 24.52 -0.31
N LYS A 53 -6.03 23.90 -1.05
CA LYS A 53 -5.41 24.49 -2.25
C LYS A 53 -6.24 24.33 -3.53
N ASN A 54 -7.40 23.69 -3.46
CA ASN A 54 -8.25 23.39 -4.63
C ASN A 54 -7.52 22.79 -5.83
N LEU A 55 -6.48 21.99 -5.55
CA LEU A 55 -5.71 21.32 -6.60
C LEU A 55 -6.57 20.22 -7.25
N PRO A 56 -6.65 20.17 -8.58
CA PRO A 56 -7.31 19.08 -9.25
C PRO A 56 -6.71 17.73 -8.85
N HIS A 57 -7.54 16.70 -8.74
CA HIS A 57 -7.07 15.34 -8.49
C HIS A 57 -6.11 14.89 -9.59
N GLY A 58 -5.07 14.14 -9.22
CA GLY A 58 -4.06 13.68 -10.17
C GLY A 58 -3.00 14.71 -10.57
N THR A 59 -3.05 15.93 -10.03
CA THR A 59 -2.05 16.98 -10.35
C THR A 59 -0.73 16.75 -9.61
N LYS A 60 -0.80 16.31 -8.36
CA LYS A 60 0.35 16.14 -7.48
C LYS A 60 0.30 14.77 -6.81
N TYR A 61 1.46 14.12 -6.71
CA TYR A 61 1.58 12.91 -5.90
C TYR A 61 1.41 13.25 -4.43
N HIS A 62 0.53 12.51 -3.78
CA HIS A 62 0.28 12.63 -2.37
C HIS A 62 0.02 11.23 -1.79
N TYR A 63 0.98 10.72 -1.03
CA TYR A 63 0.80 9.46 -0.32
C TYR A 63 -0.18 9.69 0.84
N CYS A 64 -1.22 8.86 0.91
CA CYS A 64 -2.28 9.03 1.88
C CYS A 64 -2.91 7.67 2.19
N SER A 65 -2.60 7.13 3.37
CA SER A 65 -3.13 5.85 3.85
C SER A 65 -4.67 5.83 3.92
N PRO A 66 -5.36 6.86 4.42
CA PRO A 66 -6.82 6.91 4.44
C PRO A 66 -7.49 6.68 3.08
N HIS A 67 -6.82 7.04 1.96
CA HIS A 67 -7.37 6.75 0.63
C HIS A 67 -7.45 5.24 0.33
N SER A 68 -6.57 4.43 0.93
CA SER A 68 -6.65 2.97 0.81
C SER A 68 -7.80 2.42 1.65
N ASP A 69 -7.95 2.91 2.88
CA ASP A 69 -9.06 2.52 3.75
C ASP A 69 -10.42 2.93 3.16
N LEU A 70 -10.49 4.10 2.50
CA LEU A 70 -11.68 4.52 1.77
C LEU A 70 -12.03 3.55 0.64
N LEU A 71 -11.02 3.03 -0.08
CA LEU A 71 -11.26 2.00 -1.10
C LEU A 71 -11.79 0.70 -0.49
N GLY A 72 -11.24 0.26 0.64
CA GLY A 72 -11.76 -0.89 1.39
C GLY A 72 -13.21 -0.71 1.79
N TRP A 73 -13.56 0.47 2.32
CA TRP A 73 -14.95 0.79 2.67
C TRP A 73 -15.89 0.83 1.45
N ILE A 74 -15.43 1.36 0.32
CA ILE A 74 -16.20 1.34 -0.94
C ILE A 74 -16.45 -0.10 -1.39
N ILE A 75 -15.45 -0.98 -1.30
CA ILE A 75 -15.59 -2.40 -1.65
C ILE A 75 -16.64 -3.08 -0.76
N GLU A 76 -16.60 -2.87 0.56
CA GLU A 76 -17.61 -3.39 1.48
C GLU A 76 -19.02 -2.96 1.08
N ARG A 77 -19.21 -1.69 0.73
CA ARG A 77 -20.52 -1.15 0.33
C ARG A 77 -21.01 -1.69 -1.01
N ILE A 78 -20.11 -1.98 -1.94
CA ILE A 78 -20.49 -2.53 -3.25
C ILE A 78 -20.85 -4.02 -3.13
N CYS A 79 -20.07 -4.76 -2.34
CA CYS A 79 -20.25 -6.20 -2.17
C CYS A 79 -21.27 -6.57 -1.07
N ASP A 80 -21.69 -5.61 -0.27
CA ASP A 80 -22.57 -5.79 0.90
C ASP A 80 -22.03 -6.84 1.89
N ASP A 81 -20.70 -6.87 2.06
CA ASP A 81 -20.01 -7.78 2.96
C ASP A 81 -18.75 -7.11 3.56
N LYS A 82 -18.16 -7.74 4.56
CA LYS A 82 -16.96 -7.27 5.22
C LYS A 82 -15.71 -7.44 4.33
N TYR A 83 -14.84 -6.46 4.36
CA TYR A 83 -13.60 -6.45 3.55
C TYR A 83 -12.80 -7.75 3.71
N TYR A 84 -12.66 -8.28 4.92
CA TYR A 84 -11.90 -9.51 5.17
C TYR A 84 -12.55 -10.76 4.54
N ASN A 85 -13.88 -10.84 4.48
CA ASN A 85 -14.59 -11.92 3.77
C ASN A 85 -14.35 -11.80 2.26
N ILE A 86 -14.55 -10.59 1.71
CA ILE A 86 -14.37 -10.31 0.29
C ILE A 86 -12.94 -10.63 -0.14
N LEU A 87 -11.95 -10.22 0.67
CA LEU A 87 -10.53 -10.49 0.40
C LEU A 87 -10.24 -11.99 0.41
N SER A 88 -10.81 -12.71 1.37
CA SER A 88 -10.70 -14.17 1.46
C SER A 88 -11.30 -14.86 0.23
N GLU A 89 -12.55 -14.53 -0.11
CA GLU A 89 -13.31 -15.22 -1.17
C GLU A 89 -12.81 -14.89 -2.58
N LEU A 90 -12.49 -13.61 -2.84
CA LEU A 90 -12.15 -13.15 -4.19
C LEU A 90 -10.66 -13.19 -4.50
N LEU A 91 -9.80 -13.24 -3.48
CA LEU A 91 -8.35 -13.22 -3.70
C LEU A 91 -7.63 -14.38 -3.01
N PHE A 92 -7.72 -14.53 -1.70
CA PHE A 92 -6.86 -15.46 -0.96
C PHE A 92 -7.15 -16.92 -1.29
N LEU A 93 -8.39 -17.35 -1.24
CA LEU A 93 -8.80 -18.70 -1.58
C LEU A 93 -8.51 -19.03 -3.07
N PRO A 94 -8.90 -18.19 -4.05
CA PRO A 94 -8.55 -18.44 -5.45
C PRO A 94 -7.04 -18.45 -5.74
N ALA A 95 -6.26 -17.62 -5.03
CA ALA A 95 -4.79 -17.60 -5.14
C ALA A 95 -4.14 -18.84 -4.52
N GLY A 96 -4.85 -19.56 -3.66
CA GLY A 96 -4.38 -20.80 -3.03
C GLY A 96 -3.52 -20.56 -1.79
N LEU A 97 -3.78 -19.48 -1.05
CA LEU A 97 -3.14 -19.24 0.23
C LEU A 97 -3.45 -20.38 1.20
N LYS A 98 -2.49 -20.69 2.07
CA LYS A 98 -2.54 -21.87 2.94
C LYS A 98 -2.73 -21.55 4.41
N ASP A 99 -2.25 -20.38 4.83
CA ASP A 99 -2.28 -19.97 6.21
C ASP A 99 -3.38 -18.93 6.43
N ASP A 100 -3.81 -18.81 7.69
CA ASP A 100 -4.73 -17.74 8.08
C ASP A 100 -4.01 -16.38 8.04
N ALA A 101 -4.67 -15.39 7.46
CA ALA A 101 -4.25 -14.01 7.53
C ALA A 101 -5.14 -13.24 8.52
N ASN A 102 -4.54 -12.25 9.19
CA ASN A 102 -5.28 -11.40 10.13
C ASN A 102 -5.33 -9.96 9.60
N VAL A 103 -6.45 -9.29 9.80
CA VAL A 103 -6.60 -7.87 9.51
C VAL A 103 -6.92 -7.09 10.79
N THR A 104 -6.29 -5.94 10.94
CA THR A 104 -6.61 -5.02 12.04
C THR A 104 -8.01 -4.46 11.84
N LEU A 105 -8.82 -4.51 12.90
CA LEU A 105 -10.16 -3.91 12.93
C LEU A 105 -10.17 -2.76 13.93
N ASP A 106 -10.98 -1.75 13.65
CA ASP A 106 -11.34 -0.78 14.68
C ASP A 106 -12.35 -1.40 15.68
N LYS A 107 -12.71 -0.65 16.70
CA LYS A 107 -13.66 -1.13 17.73
C LYS A 107 -15.07 -1.44 17.21
N TRP A 108 -15.39 -1.02 16.00
CA TRP A 108 -16.69 -1.25 15.34
C TRP A 108 -16.63 -2.33 14.26
N GLY A 109 -15.46 -2.93 14.08
CA GLY A 109 -15.22 -3.98 13.09
C GLY A 109 -14.96 -3.47 11.67
N ALA A 110 -14.62 -2.20 11.49
CA ALA A 110 -14.13 -1.68 10.21
C ALA A 110 -12.70 -2.14 9.97
N SER A 111 -12.44 -2.71 8.80
CA SER A 111 -11.13 -3.26 8.43
C SER A 111 -10.17 -2.17 7.97
N ARG A 112 -8.93 -2.22 8.47
CA ARG A 112 -7.87 -1.37 7.98
C ARG A 112 -7.23 -1.95 6.72
N SER A 113 -7.58 -1.42 5.55
CA SER A 113 -7.06 -1.88 4.26
C SER A 113 -5.79 -1.13 3.78
N ALA A 114 -5.40 -0.06 4.49
CA ALA A 114 -4.19 0.70 4.17
C ALA A 114 -2.89 0.03 4.64
N GLY A 115 -2.96 -0.95 5.52
CA GLY A 115 -1.78 -1.63 6.05
C GLY A 115 -2.08 -2.23 7.42
N GLY A 116 -2.78 -3.25 7.56
CA GLY A 116 -3.13 -3.90 8.83
C GLY A 116 -3.31 -5.40 8.65
N ILE A 117 -2.74 -5.94 7.56
CA ILE A 117 -2.82 -7.35 7.23
C ILE A 117 -1.53 -8.03 7.70
N SER A 118 -1.67 -9.00 8.58
CA SER A 118 -0.60 -9.95 8.94
C SER A 118 -0.79 -11.22 8.14
N ILE A 119 0.23 -11.62 7.41
CA ILE A 119 0.21 -12.76 6.49
C ILE A 119 1.52 -13.54 6.59
N SER A 120 1.49 -14.84 6.34
CA SER A 120 2.72 -15.63 6.31
C SER A 120 3.64 -15.21 5.15
N PRO A 121 4.97 -15.35 5.30
CA PRO A 121 5.91 -15.05 4.21
C PRO A 121 5.62 -15.84 2.94
N TYR A 122 5.21 -17.10 3.07
CA TYR A 122 4.92 -17.95 1.91
C TYR A 122 3.65 -17.53 1.18
N ASP A 123 2.62 -17.10 1.90
CA ASP A 123 1.39 -16.61 1.29
C ASP A 123 1.59 -15.22 0.68
N LEU A 124 2.42 -14.36 1.32
CA LEU A 124 2.82 -13.09 0.72
C LEU A 124 3.61 -13.32 -0.59
N LEU A 125 4.50 -14.34 -0.61
CA LEU A 125 5.20 -14.73 -1.84
C LEU A 125 4.22 -15.22 -2.90
N THR A 126 3.24 -16.04 -2.53
CA THR A 126 2.20 -16.54 -3.46
C THR A 126 1.42 -15.39 -4.10
N LEU A 127 1.00 -14.40 -3.30
CA LEU A 127 0.33 -13.20 -3.83
C LEU A 127 1.26 -12.36 -4.72
N SER A 128 2.52 -12.25 -4.35
CA SER A 128 3.51 -11.48 -5.13
C SER A 128 3.80 -12.16 -6.47
N GLU A 129 3.92 -13.47 -6.49
CA GLU A 129 4.05 -14.27 -7.71
C GLU A 129 2.80 -14.17 -8.60
N LEU A 130 1.61 -14.14 -8.00
CA LEU A 130 0.37 -13.89 -8.75
C LEU A 130 0.45 -12.55 -9.49
N VAL A 131 0.95 -11.50 -8.85
CA VAL A 131 1.16 -10.19 -9.48
C VAL A 131 2.25 -10.28 -10.56
N ARG A 132 3.39 -10.93 -10.30
CA ARG A 132 4.46 -11.14 -11.28
C ARG A 132 3.95 -11.86 -12.53
N CYS A 133 3.09 -12.85 -12.34
CA CYS A 133 2.47 -13.63 -13.42
C CYS A 133 1.19 -13.00 -14.01
N TYR A 134 1.08 -11.67 -13.96
CA TYR A 134 -0.04 -10.92 -14.54
C TYR A 134 -1.43 -11.38 -14.05
N GLY A 135 -1.50 -11.79 -12.80
CA GLY A 135 -2.74 -12.17 -12.14
C GLY A 135 -3.19 -13.61 -12.34
N SER A 136 -2.37 -14.43 -13.01
CA SER A 136 -2.63 -15.84 -13.24
C SER A 136 -1.86 -16.74 -12.26
N ASN A 137 -2.53 -17.74 -11.71
CA ASN A 137 -1.87 -18.80 -10.94
C ASN A 137 -1.52 -20.04 -11.81
N GLY A 138 -1.50 -19.88 -13.13
CA GLY A 138 -1.26 -20.96 -14.10
C GLY A 138 -2.49 -21.83 -14.42
N LYS A 139 -3.58 -21.69 -13.65
CA LYS A 139 -4.85 -22.38 -13.89
C LYS A 139 -5.99 -21.41 -14.16
N ASN A 140 -6.03 -20.33 -13.37
CA ASN A 140 -7.10 -19.34 -13.42
C ASN A 140 -6.52 -17.94 -13.45
N GLN A 141 -7.21 -17.02 -14.13
CA GLN A 141 -6.97 -15.59 -14.04
C GLN A 141 -7.73 -15.06 -12.81
N ILE A 142 -7.00 -14.66 -11.76
CA ILE A 142 -7.55 -14.21 -10.47
C ILE A 142 -7.61 -12.69 -10.43
N ILE A 143 -6.53 -12.03 -10.84
CA ILE A 143 -6.49 -10.57 -10.98
C ILE A 143 -6.53 -10.25 -12.47
N PRO A 144 -7.37 -9.33 -12.94
CA PRO A 144 -7.40 -8.96 -14.36
C PRO A 144 -6.01 -8.56 -14.87
N GLU A 145 -5.53 -9.19 -15.94
CA GLU A 145 -4.24 -8.88 -16.55
C GLU A 145 -4.12 -7.40 -16.91
N SER A 146 -5.19 -6.82 -17.45
CA SER A 146 -5.24 -5.40 -17.81
C SER A 146 -5.01 -4.46 -16.64
N TRP A 147 -5.38 -4.84 -15.41
CA TRP A 147 -5.12 -4.03 -14.22
C TRP A 147 -3.64 -4.04 -13.84
N ILE A 148 -2.98 -5.18 -13.97
CA ILE A 148 -1.54 -5.31 -13.69
C ILE A 148 -0.73 -4.61 -14.79
N ASP A 149 -1.10 -4.82 -16.06
CA ASP A 149 -0.49 -4.16 -17.21
C ASP A 149 -0.56 -2.62 -17.08
N ASP A 150 -1.70 -2.09 -16.61
CA ASP A 150 -1.91 -0.66 -16.40
C ASP A 150 -0.87 -0.05 -15.46
N PHE A 151 -0.50 -0.70 -14.36
CA PHE A 151 0.49 -0.10 -13.45
C PHE A 151 1.94 -0.44 -13.81
N ILE A 152 2.22 -1.56 -14.47
CA ILE A 152 3.58 -1.90 -14.90
C ILE A 152 4.00 -1.03 -16.09
N ASN A 153 3.10 -0.82 -17.05
CA ASN A 153 3.40 -0.14 -18.31
C ASN A 153 2.96 1.34 -18.35
N PHE A 154 2.43 1.87 -17.26
CA PHE A 154 2.03 3.27 -17.17
C PHE A 154 3.24 4.21 -17.31
N LYS A 155 3.25 5.09 -18.31
CA LYS A 155 4.40 5.94 -18.65
C LYS A 155 4.27 7.39 -18.18
N ASP A 156 3.07 7.89 -17.94
CA ASP A 156 2.90 9.27 -17.46
C ASP A 156 3.24 9.37 -15.97
N ASN A 157 4.40 9.88 -15.68
CA ASN A 157 4.90 10.07 -14.32
C ASN A 157 4.86 11.52 -13.82
N LYS A 158 4.21 12.43 -14.56
CA LYS A 158 4.16 13.86 -14.21
C LYS A 158 3.61 14.10 -12.81
N CYS A 159 2.54 13.39 -12.46
CA CYS A 159 1.95 13.48 -11.13
C CYS A 159 2.93 13.02 -10.04
N TYR A 160 3.62 11.89 -10.26
CA TYR A 160 4.59 11.34 -9.32
C TYR A 160 5.80 12.26 -9.14
N LEU A 161 6.31 12.85 -10.22
CA LEU A 161 7.42 13.80 -10.15
C LEU A 161 7.03 15.16 -9.55
N ASN A 162 5.74 15.50 -9.56
CA ASN A 162 5.22 16.70 -8.93
C ASN A 162 4.93 16.46 -7.44
N GLN A 163 5.98 16.38 -6.65
CA GLN A 163 5.93 16.25 -5.19
C GLN A 163 6.97 17.17 -4.56
N ASP A 164 6.77 17.55 -3.29
CA ASP A 164 7.63 18.52 -2.62
C ASP A 164 9.06 17.99 -2.44
N LYS A 165 9.20 16.69 -2.21
CA LYS A 165 10.48 16.00 -2.07
C LYS A 165 10.40 14.63 -2.68
N LEU A 166 11.17 14.40 -3.73
CA LEU A 166 11.30 13.09 -4.35
C LEU A 166 12.30 12.25 -3.55
N GLU A 167 11.79 11.35 -2.73
CA GLU A 167 12.62 10.55 -1.82
C GLU A 167 13.06 9.22 -2.44
N ARG A 168 12.23 8.66 -3.35
CA ARG A 168 12.46 7.33 -3.92
C ARG A 168 12.29 7.37 -5.43
N PHE A 169 13.08 6.58 -6.13
CA PHE A 169 12.93 6.31 -7.56
C PHE A 169 12.77 7.56 -8.44
N PRO A 170 13.83 8.39 -8.63
CA PRO A 170 13.73 9.65 -9.36
C PRO A 170 13.31 9.50 -10.83
N ASN A 171 13.48 8.32 -11.42
CA ASN A 171 13.00 7.98 -12.76
C ASN A 171 11.78 7.06 -12.75
N GLY A 172 11.18 6.88 -11.58
CA GLY A 172 10.08 5.96 -11.36
C GLY A 172 8.71 6.58 -11.54
N ASN A 173 7.73 5.86 -11.00
CA ASN A 173 6.33 6.27 -10.97
C ASN A 173 5.62 5.60 -9.80
N TYR A 174 4.39 6.02 -9.50
CA TYR A 174 3.54 5.38 -8.52
C TYR A 174 2.11 5.23 -9.05
N ARG A 175 1.64 3.99 -9.17
CA ARG A 175 0.29 3.70 -9.64
C ARG A 175 -0.26 2.45 -8.97
N SER A 176 -1.55 2.47 -8.65
CA SER A 176 -2.27 1.32 -8.06
C SER A 176 -1.58 0.74 -6.81
N LYS A 177 -0.95 1.59 -5.99
CA LYS A 177 -0.17 1.25 -4.78
C LYS A 177 1.18 0.59 -5.04
N TRP A 178 1.64 0.52 -6.27
CA TRP A 178 2.95 0.02 -6.64
C TRP A 178 3.87 1.15 -7.08
N TYR A 179 5.14 1.07 -6.70
CA TYR A 179 6.22 1.92 -7.20
C TYR A 179 6.85 1.26 -8.42
N GLN A 180 6.85 1.92 -9.56
CA GLN A 180 7.76 1.59 -10.65
C GLN A 180 9.13 2.16 -10.28
N THR A 181 10.20 1.36 -10.34
CA THR A 181 11.52 1.80 -9.89
C THR A 181 12.22 2.73 -10.88
N GLY A 182 11.81 2.69 -12.15
CA GLY A 182 12.50 3.37 -13.25
C GLY A 182 13.84 2.71 -13.62
N PHE A 183 14.13 1.53 -13.06
CA PHE A 183 15.27 0.71 -13.44
C PHE A 183 14.95 -0.11 -14.70
N GLN A 184 15.91 -0.93 -15.14
CA GLN A 184 15.70 -1.80 -16.30
C GLN A 184 14.63 -2.84 -16.02
N ASP A 185 14.09 -3.44 -17.08
CA ASP A 185 13.20 -4.59 -17.03
C ASP A 185 11.80 -4.34 -16.41
N ASN A 186 11.39 -3.07 -16.28
CA ASN A 186 10.11 -2.68 -15.65
C ASN A 186 9.97 -3.22 -14.22
N GLU A 187 11.03 -3.21 -13.44
CA GLU A 187 10.98 -3.57 -12.03
C GLU A 187 10.05 -2.66 -11.25
N PHE A 188 9.30 -3.25 -10.33
CA PHE A 188 8.39 -2.52 -9.46
C PHE A 188 8.38 -3.12 -8.06
N CYS A 189 7.92 -2.33 -7.09
CA CYS A 189 7.94 -2.76 -5.70
C CYS A 189 6.77 -2.21 -4.89
N ALA A 190 6.50 -2.87 -3.76
CA ALA A 190 5.69 -2.33 -2.68
C ALA A 190 6.58 -2.11 -1.45
N ILE A 191 6.33 -1.01 -0.74
CA ILE A 191 7.13 -0.59 0.42
C ILE A 191 6.19 -0.39 1.59
N GLY A 192 6.48 -1.08 2.69
CA GLY A 192 5.80 -0.91 3.97
C GLY A 192 6.73 -0.35 5.03
N ILE A 193 6.15 0.25 6.05
CA ILE A 193 6.90 0.73 7.22
C ILE A 193 7.62 -0.40 7.94
N HIS A 194 8.61 -0.07 8.76
CA HIS A 194 9.47 -1.01 9.50
C HIS A 194 10.24 -1.97 8.59
N GLY A 195 10.42 -1.60 7.31
CA GLY A 195 11.25 -2.32 6.36
C GLY A 195 10.57 -3.50 5.66
N GLN A 196 9.25 -3.50 5.50
CA GLN A 196 8.54 -4.47 4.67
C GLN A 196 8.75 -4.14 3.20
N ASN A 197 9.14 -5.11 2.38
CA ASN A 197 9.30 -4.91 0.96
C ASN A 197 8.84 -6.11 0.15
N ILE A 198 8.25 -5.82 -1.00
CA ILE A 198 8.08 -6.74 -2.12
C ILE A 198 8.80 -6.11 -3.31
N TRP A 199 9.70 -6.86 -3.97
CA TRP A 199 10.40 -6.43 -5.16
C TRP A 199 10.18 -7.43 -6.26
N ILE A 200 9.75 -6.98 -7.42
CA ILE A 200 9.38 -7.84 -8.54
C ILE A 200 10.09 -7.38 -9.82
N ASN A 201 10.75 -8.33 -10.48
CA ASN A 201 11.26 -8.18 -11.84
C ASN A 201 10.59 -9.24 -12.73
N PRO A 202 9.56 -8.87 -13.51
CA PRO A 202 8.83 -9.84 -14.34
C PRO A 202 9.70 -10.49 -15.41
N LYS A 203 10.64 -9.74 -16.00
CA LYS A 203 11.49 -10.21 -17.09
C LYS A 203 12.51 -11.25 -16.63
N LYS A 204 12.98 -11.12 -15.40
CA LYS A 204 13.91 -12.05 -14.78
C LYS A 204 13.24 -13.14 -13.95
N GLU A 205 11.93 -13.17 -13.97
CA GLU A 205 11.12 -14.11 -13.18
C GLU A 205 11.46 -14.09 -11.69
N LEU A 206 11.78 -12.89 -11.16
CA LEU A 206 12.26 -12.71 -9.81
C LEU A 206 11.21 -12.01 -8.94
N THR A 207 10.96 -12.58 -7.77
CA THR A 207 10.25 -11.95 -6.66
C THR A 207 11.08 -12.05 -5.39
N ILE A 208 11.30 -10.92 -4.74
CA ILE A 208 11.97 -10.84 -3.43
C ILE A 208 10.98 -10.30 -2.41
N ILE A 209 10.87 -10.99 -1.28
CA ILE A 209 10.12 -10.51 -0.12
C ILE A 209 11.10 -10.24 1.01
N ARG A 210 10.96 -9.10 1.64
CA ARG A 210 11.61 -8.80 2.91
C ARG A 210 10.56 -8.49 3.95
N MET A 211 10.53 -9.28 5.01
CA MET A 211 9.79 -8.98 6.24
C MET A 211 10.80 -8.56 7.30
N SER A 212 10.47 -7.53 8.05
CA SER A 212 11.39 -6.91 9.00
C SER A 212 10.62 -6.31 10.18
N SER A 213 11.29 -6.16 11.30
CA SER A 213 10.82 -5.47 12.50
C SER A 213 11.77 -4.34 12.88
N ALA A 214 12.16 -3.50 11.90
CA ALA A 214 13.00 -2.35 12.17
C ALA A 214 12.32 -1.40 13.17
N SER A 215 13.09 -0.79 14.08
CA SER A 215 12.58 0.14 15.09
C SER A 215 11.92 1.37 14.47
N ASP A 216 12.58 1.92 13.44
CA ASP A 216 12.11 3.13 12.77
C ASP A 216 11.09 2.76 11.70
N PRO A 217 9.94 3.44 11.65
CA PRO A 217 8.95 3.25 10.60
C PRO A 217 9.53 3.50 9.20
N ILE A 218 10.35 4.54 9.07
CA ILE A 218 11.04 4.91 7.83
C ILE A 218 12.50 5.21 8.14
N ASN A 219 13.41 4.51 7.45
CA ASN A 219 14.85 4.79 7.49
C ASN A 219 15.41 4.77 6.07
N ILE A 220 15.55 5.96 5.50
CA ILE A 220 15.95 6.14 4.09
C ILE A 220 17.30 5.46 3.78
N LYS A 221 18.28 5.54 4.67
CA LYS A 221 19.58 4.90 4.44
C LYS A 221 19.48 3.37 4.35
N THR A 222 18.66 2.78 5.22
CA THR A 222 18.41 1.34 5.19
C THR A 222 17.63 0.95 3.94
N GLU A 223 16.65 1.76 3.52
CA GLU A 223 15.89 1.53 2.27
C GLU A 223 16.81 1.58 1.05
N GLU A 224 17.65 2.60 0.93
CA GLU A 224 18.61 2.74 -0.18
C GLU A 224 19.58 1.54 -0.26
N LEU A 225 20.09 1.09 0.90
CA LEU A 225 20.92 -0.11 0.96
C LEU A 225 20.16 -1.35 0.48
N MET A 226 18.92 -1.54 0.95
CA MET A 226 18.10 -2.69 0.55
C MET A 226 17.76 -2.67 -0.93
N PHE A 227 17.41 -1.52 -1.50
CA PHE A 227 17.17 -1.40 -2.95
C PHE A 227 18.43 -1.70 -3.77
N SER A 228 19.60 -1.28 -3.28
CA SER A 228 20.88 -1.65 -3.91
C SER A 228 21.09 -3.17 -3.90
N VAL A 229 20.81 -3.84 -2.77
CA VAL A 229 20.91 -5.31 -2.66
C VAL A 229 19.92 -6.00 -3.60
N PHE A 230 18.65 -5.57 -3.64
CA PHE A 230 17.65 -6.16 -4.55
C PHE A 230 18.03 -5.99 -6.01
N LYS A 231 18.57 -4.82 -6.37
CA LYS A 231 19.08 -4.56 -7.71
C LYS A 231 20.27 -5.46 -8.06
N GLU A 232 21.21 -5.67 -7.15
CA GLU A 232 22.35 -6.57 -7.38
C GLU A 232 21.89 -8.04 -7.54
N ILE A 233 20.94 -8.48 -6.73
CA ILE A 233 20.33 -9.81 -6.91
C ILE A 233 19.68 -9.91 -8.29
N SER A 234 18.90 -8.91 -8.67
CA SER A 234 18.26 -8.86 -10.00
C SER A 234 19.28 -8.86 -11.13
N ASN A 235 20.39 -8.14 -11.00
CA ASN A 235 21.44 -8.09 -12.02
C ASN A 235 22.24 -9.41 -12.14
N SER A 236 22.29 -10.21 -11.09
CA SER A 236 23.04 -11.47 -11.06
C SER A 236 22.33 -12.63 -11.77
N LEU A 237 21.05 -12.47 -12.08
CA LEU A 237 20.21 -13.42 -12.83
C LEU A 237 20.13 -13.02 -14.32
#